data_b4adeacbfbad1e76a28cfbaf191534c0
#
_entry.id   b4adeacbfbad1e76a28cfbaf191534c0
#
_cell.length_a   1.000
_cell.length_b   1.000
_cell.length_c   1.000
_cell.angle_alpha   90.00
_cell.angle_beta   90.00
_cell.angle_gamma   90.00
#
_symmetry.space_group_name_H-M   'P 1'
#
loop_
_entity.id
_entity.type
_entity.pdbx_description
1 polymer ?
#
loop_
_entity_poly.entity_id
_entity_poly.type
_entity_poly.pdbx_seq_one_letter_code
_entity_poly.pdbx_strand_id
1 'polypeptide(L)'
;MKLVISIDVEEEGLFSGQYPRTPPGVSNVANLQRLKFIPREFGFPLTLLVTYQVARDAAARRVLEYWRDHYGTEIGAHLHPWNTPPFADLSEPEPVRSEKIPPPILREKLANLVGGIQENLGVTPRSFRMGRFDWGPRLLSLLPEMGFKVDSSMVPLTQKVGGPQHFLAPADPFRLQVRGHSGSPLVEAPLTMVPVFAGTPRLIYRLSGALPGDWGELIRSRFPYVLAAGIHPVWYPLPSMRLAARLHRRRGGRVLNMFFHSSELAVGGTPQFPNEAAVARLIAKIRAFLIWLRSTGPVQGVTLSELYEMEGLS
;
A
#
# COMPACT_ATOMS: atom_id res chain seq x y z
N MET A 1 6.55 7.64 -18.12
CA MET A 1 6.51 6.94 -16.83
C MET A 1 5.41 7.54 -15.98
N LYS A 2 4.50 6.75 -15.40
CA LYS A 2 3.53 7.21 -14.40
C LYS A 2 4.08 6.98 -13.00
N LEU A 3 3.68 7.82 -12.05
CA LEU A 3 4.04 7.70 -10.63
C LEU A 3 2.78 7.79 -9.79
N VAL A 4 2.52 6.76 -9.03
CA VAL A 4 1.56 6.75 -7.92
C VAL A 4 2.33 7.01 -6.62
N ILE A 5 1.79 7.87 -5.77
CA ILE A 5 2.25 8.05 -4.40
C ILE A 5 1.06 7.76 -3.50
N SER A 6 1.06 6.58 -2.90
CA SER A 6 0.00 6.13 -1.99
C SER A 6 0.47 6.16 -0.54
N ILE A 7 -0.42 6.59 0.34
CA ILE A 7 -0.12 6.72 1.77
C ILE A 7 -1.20 5.95 2.53
N ASP A 8 -0.75 5.03 3.38
CA ASP A 8 -1.63 4.37 4.33
C ASP A 8 -1.87 5.34 5.49
N VAL A 9 -3.07 5.90 5.51
CA VAL A 9 -3.51 6.86 6.53
C VAL A 9 -4.24 6.08 7.61
N GLU A 10 -3.54 5.87 8.70
CA GLU A 10 -3.91 4.88 9.70
C GLU A 10 -3.73 5.42 11.12
N GLU A 11 -4.25 4.68 12.07
CA GLU A 11 -4.16 4.97 13.49
C GLU A 11 -2.75 4.85 14.05
N GLU A 12 -2.54 5.46 15.20
CA GLU A 12 -1.27 5.42 15.94
C GLU A 12 -1.04 4.07 16.61
N GLY A 13 0.22 3.78 16.97
CA GLY A 13 0.59 2.63 17.79
C GLY A 13 0.78 1.31 17.06
N LEU A 14 0.50 1.20 15.76
CA LEU A 14 0.56 -0.06 15.00
C LEU A 14 1.96 -0.70 14.96
N PHE A 15 3.02 0.12 15.04
CA PHE A 15 4.40 -0.36 15.04
C PHE A 15 4.89 -0.88 16.40
N SER A 16 4.02 -0.88 17.42
CA SER A 16 4.27 -1.52 18.72
C SER A 16 4.12 -3.05 18.69
N GLY A 17 3.54 -3.60 17.63
CA GLY A 17 3.16 -5.00 17.54
C GLY A 17 1.85 -5.35 18.26
N GLN A 18 1.16 -4.36 18.81
CA GLN A 18 -0.16 -4.53 19.42
C GLN A 18 -1.26 -4.10 18.43
N TYR A 19 -2.38 -4.81 18.45
CA TYR A 19 -3.50 -4.59 17.52
C TYR A 19 -4.82 -4.44 18.28
N PRO A 20 -5.00 -3.33 19.04
CA PRO A 20 -6.20 -3.12 19.84
C PRO A 20 -7.41 -2.83 18.96
N ARG A 21 -8.59 -3.26 19.40
CA ARG A 21 -9.88 -2.92 18.76
C ARG A 21 -10.14 -1.41 18.77
N THR A 22 -9.75 -0.73 19.85
CA THR A 22 -9.80 0.73 19.97
C THR A 22 -8.39 1.28 19.98
N PRO A 23 -7.92 1.88 18.88
CA PRO A 23 -6.57 2.43 18.79
C PRO A 23 -6.44 3.71 19.63
N PRO A 24 -5.19 4.10 20.00
CA PRO A 24 -4.95 5.27 20.84
C PRO A 24 -5.33 6.60 20.19
N GLY A 25 -5.29 6.71 18.88
CA GLY A 25 -5.66 7.94 18.17
C GLY A 25 -5.28 7.95 16.71
N VAL A 26 -5.56 9.07 16.04
CA VAL A 26 -5.25 9.33 14.62
C VAL A 26 -4.66 10.74 14.42
N SER A 27 -4.05 11.33 15.44
CA SER A 27 -3.53 12.70 15.40
C SER A 27 -2.37 12.86 14.41
N ASN A 28 -1.67 11.76 14.09
CA ASN A 28 -0.64 11.66 13.07
C ASN A 28 -1.11 12.12 11.69
N VAL A 29 -2.41 12.05 11.38
CA VAL A 29 -3.02 12.49 10.10
C VAL A 29 -2.73 13.97 9.83
N ALA A 30 -2.66 14.82 10.87
CA ALA A 30 -2.31 16.24 10.72
C ALA A 30 -0.93 16.45 10.08
N ASN A 31 -0.01 15.48 10.20
CA ASN A 31 1.32 15.57 9.62
C ASN A 31 1.37 15.39 8.10
N LEU A 32 0.26 15.00 7.45
CA LEU A 32 0.15 15.01 5.99
C LEU A 32 0.51 16.39 5.40
N GLN A 33 0.30 17.49 6.14
CA GLN A 33 0.70 18.83 5.72
C GLN A 33 2.17 18.96 5.32
N ARG A 34 3.06 18.12 5.86
CA ARG A 34 4.48 18.05 5.53
C ARG A 34 4.75 17.64 4.07
N LEU A 35 3.75 17.05 3.41
CA LEU A 35 3.81 16.57 2.03
C LEU A 35 3.25 17.56 1.00
N LYS A 36 2.74 18.72 1.41
CA LYS A 36 2.16 19.74 0.51
C LYS A 36 3.09 20.15 -0.63
N PHE A 37 4.40 19.96 -0.47
CA PHE A 37 5.36 20.21 -1.53
C PHE A 37 5.18 19.27 -2.74
N ILE A 38 4.63 18.07 -2.54
CA ILE A 38 4.45 17.08 -3.64
C ILE A 38 3.48 17.63 -4.69
N PRO A 39 2.22 17.96 -4.37
CA PRO A 39 1.33 18.56 -5.37
C PRO A 39 1.74 19.97 -5.78
N ARG A 40 2.30 20.79 -4.88
CA ARG A 40 2.65 22.19 -5.19
C ARG A 40 3.86 22.34 -6.11
N GLU A 41 4.91 21.54 -5.91
CA GLU A 41 6.16 21.67 -6.66
C GLU A 41 6.22 20.72 -7.87
N PHE A 42 5.55 19.57 -7.76
CA PHE A 42 5.62 18.52 -8.77
C PHE A 42 4.33 18.34 -9.55
N GLY A 43 3.18 18.83 -9.05
CA GLY A 43 1.88 18.59 -9.64
C GLY A 43 1.42 17.14 -9.53
N PHE A 44 1.96 16.36 -8.58
CA PHE A 44 1.60 14.96 -8.41
C PHE A 44 0.48 14.83 -7.37
N PRO A 45 -0.68 14.25 -7.74
CA PRO A 45 -1.72 13.91 -6.78
C PRO A 45 -1.25 12.80 -5.86
N LEU A 46 -1.88 12.68 -4.70
CA LEU A 46 -1.68 11.56 -3.78
C LEU A 46 -2.90 10.63 -3.81
N THR A 47 -2.72 9.38 -3.42
CA THR A 47 -3.79 8.49 -2.99
C THR A 47 -3.66 8.27 -1.49
N LEU A 48 -4.66 8.68 -0.72
CA LEU A 48 -4.75 8.49 0.72
C LEU A 48 -5.67 7.29 0.99
N LEU A 49 -5.10 6.18 1.42
CA LEU A 49 -5.83 4.95 1.76
C LEU A 49 -6.15 5.00 3.24
N VAL A 50 -7.42 5.21 3.59
CA VAL A 50 -7.84 5.54 4.96
C VAL A 50 -8.47 4.35 5.66
N THR A 51 -8.17 4.20 6.97
CA THR A 51 -8.79 3.19 7.82
C THR A 51 -10.16 3.65 8.32
N TYR A 52 -10.92 2.71 8.86
CA TYR A 52 -12.24 2.97 9.46
C TYR A 52 -12.17 4.02 10.56
N GLN A 53 -11.16 3.96 11.43
CA GLN A 53 -10.98 4.89 12.54
C GLN A 53 -10.66 6.31 12.06
N VAL A 54 -9.79 6.42 11.06
CA VAL A 54 -9.44 7.72 10.42
C VAL A 54 -10.65 8.36 9.76
N ALA A 55 -11.46 7.57 9.02
CA ALA A 55 -12.64 8.09 8.35
C ALA A 55 -13.69 8.66 9.32
N ARG A 56 -13.72 8.21 10.57
CA ARG A 56 -14.69 8.64 11.60
C ARG A 56 -14.21 9.79 12.47
N ASP A 57 -12.90 10.06 12.50
CA ASP A 57 -12.37 11.15 13.32
C ASP A 57 -12.61 12.51 12.66
N ALA A 58 -13.23 13.44 13.40
CA ALA A 58 -13.61 14.74 12.87
C ALA A 58 -12.40 15.65 12.51
N ALA A 59 -11.26 15.50 13.20
CA ALA A 59 -10.07 16.28 12.91
C ALA A 59 -9.36 15.72 11.67
N ALA A 60 -9.24 14.40 11.58
CA ALA A 60 -8.68 13.72 10.42
C ALA A 60 -9.51 14.00 9.14
N ARG A 61 -10.84 13.97 9.23
CA ARG A 61 -11.73 14.28 8.09
C ARG A 61 -11.44 15.65 7.49
N ARG A 62 -11.33 16.70 8.31
CA ARG A 62 -10.98 18.05 7.81
C ARG A 62 -9.67 18.09 7.05
N VAL A 63 -8.68 17.32 7.49
CA VAL A 63 -7.41 17.20 6.78
C VAL A 63 -7.59 16.50 5.44
N LEU A 64 -8.32 15.39 5.42
CA LEU A 64 -8.56 14.60 4.19
C LEU A 64 -9.39 15.38 3.16
N GLU A 65 -10.45 16.08 3.60
CA GLU A 65 -11.27 16.98 2.76
C GLU A 65 -10.40 18.07 2.15
N TYR A 66 -9.56 18.72 2.95
CA TYR A 66 -8.63 19.74 2.46
C TYR A 66 -7.71 19.17 1.36
N TRP A 67 -7.17 17.97 1.52
CA TRP A 67 -6.32 17.34 0.51
C TRP A 67 -7.08 16.98 -0.76
N ARG A 68 -8.27 16.43 -0.63
CA ARG A 68 -9.16 16.11 -1.76
C ARG A 68 -9.48 17.38 -2.57
N ASP A 69 -9.95 18.41 -1.90
CA ASP A 69 -10.55 19.59 -2.53
C ASP A 69 -9.49 20.54 -3.13
N HIS A 70 -8.26 20.57 -2.59
CA HIS A 70 -7.23 21.48 -3.05
C HIS A 70 -6.14 20.86 -3.92
N TYR A 71 -5.98 19.54 -3.88
CA TYR A 71 -4.86 18.88 -4.56
C TYR A 71 -5.28 17.71 -5.45
N GLY A 72 -6.57 17.50 -5.68
CA GLY A 72 -7.05 16.36 -6.47
C GLY A 72 -6.64 14.99 -5.90
N THR A 73 -6.48 14.94 -4.58
CA THR A 73 -6.08 13.73 -3.87
C THR A 73 -7.21 12.71 -3.85
N GLU A 74 -6.91 11.49 -4.22
CA GLU A 74 -7.85 10.37 -4.09
C GLU A 74 -7.96 9.92 -2.64
N ILE A 75 -9.18 9.62 -2.19
CA ILE A 75 -9.44 8.92 -0.94
C ILE A 75 -9.84 7.47 -1.28
N GLY A 76 -8.98 6.54 -0.93
CA GLY A 76 -9.23 5.10 -1.03
C GLY A 76 -9.43 4.46 0.35
N ALA A 77 -9.59 3.14 0.37
CA ALA A 77 -9.88 2.37 1.57
C ALA A 77 -8.69 1.51 2.01
N HIS A 78 -8.44 1.48 3.33
CA HIS A 78 -7.41 0.65 3.98
C HIS A 78 -8.04 -0.18 5.10
N LEU A 79 -8.12 -1.50 4.91
CA LEU A 79 -8.80 -2.36 5.89
C LEU A 79 -7.85 -2.87 6.97
N HIS A 80 -8.13 -2.49 8.20
CA HIS A 80 -7.58 -3.11 9.41
C HIS A 80 -8.64 -3.97 10.09
N PRO A 81 -8.64 -5.30 9.92
CA PRO A 81 -9.70 -6.15 10.46
C PRO A 81 -9.86 -6.09 11.97
N TRP A 82 -8.76 -5.90 12.70
CA TRP A 82 -8.75 -5.88 14.18
C TRP A 82 -9.50 -4.71 14.80
N ASN A 83 -9.60 -3.56 14.09
CA ASN A 83 -10.29 -2.37 14.60
C ASN A 83 -11.43 -1.87 13.72
N THR A 84 -11.81 -2.64 12.70
CA THR A 84 -13.00 -2.41 11.89
C THR A 84 -14.12 -3.35 12.33
N PRO A 85 -15.32 -2.86 12.75
CA PRO A 85 -16.42 -3.73 13.14
C PRO A 85 -16.97 -4.54 11.94
N PRO A 86 -17.66 -5.66 12.17
CA PRO A 86 -18.02 -6.22 13.48
C PRO A 86 -16.84 -6.88 14.18
N PHE A 87 -16.82 -6.82 15.50
CA PHE A 87 -15.82 -7.50 16.30
C PHE A 87 -16.32 -8.90 16.65
N ALA A 88 -15.56 -9.91 16.25
CA ALA A 88 -15.81 -11.30 16.58
C ALA A 88 -14.60 -11.86 17.32
N ASP A 89 -14.84 -12.78 18.22
CA ASP A 89 -13.79 -13.53 18.87
C ASP A 89 -13.41 -14.71 17.97
N LEU A 90 -12.29 -14.53 17.27
CA LEU A 90 -11.73 -15.53 16.39
C LEU A 90 -10.73 -16.38 17.18
N SER A 91 -10.55 -17.64 16.79
CA SER A 91 -9.63 -18.58 17.47
C SER A 91 -8.16 -18.24 17.29
N GLU A 92 -7.84 -17.29 16.42
CA GLU A 92 -6.49 -16.84 16.09
C GLU A 92 -6.16 -15.53 16.81
N PRO A 93 -4.91 -15.32 17.23
CA PRO A 93 -4.50 -14.03 17.78
C PRO A 93 -4.49 -12.93 16.70
N GLU A 94 -4.79 -11.70 17.11
CA GLU A 94 -4.69 -10.55 16.17
C GLU A 94 -3.22 -10.26 15.82
N PRO A 95 -2.98 -9.87 14.59
CA PRO A 95 -3.95 -9.63 13.51
C PRO A 95 -4.27 -10.92 12.74
N VAL A 96 -5.54 -11.28 12.73
CA VAL A 96 -6.02 -12.48 12.02
C VAL A 96 -5.91 -12.25 10.52
N ARG A 97 -5.40 -13.25 9.79
CA ARG A 97 -5.32 -13.20 8.33
C ARG A 97 -6.71 -13.20 7.70
N SER A 98 -6.88 -12.44 6.60
CA SER A 98 -8.14 -12.35 5.85
C SER A 98 -8.68 -13.72 5.44
N GLU A 99 -7.80 -14.66 5.07
CA GLU A 99 -8.17 -16.03 4.71
C GLU A 99 -8.74 -16.86 5.88
N LYS A 100 -8.53 -16.42 7.12
CA LYS A 100 -9.03 -17.09 8.32
C LYS A 100 -10.25 -16.39 8.91
N ILE A 101 -10.56 -15.17 8.48
CA ILE A 101 -11.79 -14.46 8.87
C ILE A 101 -12.97 -15.08 8.12
N PRO A 102 -14.08 -15.45 8.80
CA PRO A 102 -15.29 -15.94 8.14
C PRO A 102 -15.76 -14.98 7.05
N PRO A 103 -16.14 -15.46 5.84
CA PRO A 103 -16.51 -14.60 4.72
C PRO A 103 -17.61 -13.57 5.03
N PRO A 104 -18.68 -13.90 5.79
CA PRO A 104 -19.68 -12.90 6.14
C PRO A 104 -19.11 -11.76 6.99
N ILE A 105 -18.23 -12.07 7.95
CA ILE A 105 -17.59 -11.09 8.82
C ILE A 105 -16.65 -10.19 8.02
N LEU A 106 -15.84 -10.76 7.13
CA LEU A 106 -14.93 -9.99 6.27
C LEU A 106 -15.70 -9.05 5.34
N ARG A 107 -16.81 -9.54 4.76
CA ARG A 107 -17.72 -8.73 3.92
C ARG A 107 -18.30 -7.55 4.70
N GLU A 108 -18.77 -7.78 5.90
CA GLU A 108 -19.37 -6.75 6.75
C GLU A 108 -18.32 -5.71 7.21
N LYS A 109 -17.09 -6.13 7.53
CA LYS A 109 -15.98 -5.21 7.80
C LYS A 109 -15.68 -4.31 6.59
N LEU A 110 -15.64 -4.86 5.37
CA LEU A 110 -15.49 -4.08 4.15
C LEU A 110 -16.65 -3.10 3.94
N ALA A 111 -17.88 -3.54 4.14
CA ALA A 111 -19.05 -2.70 4.02
C ALA A 111 -19.03 -1.54 5.04
N ASN A 112 -18.66 -1.82 6.29
CA ASN A 112 -18.52 -0.79 7.33
C ASN A 112 -17.42 0.22 7.01
N LEU A 113 -16.27 -0.23 6.46
CA LEU A 113 -15.21 0.66 6.01
C LEU A 113 -15.68 1.56 4.86
N VAL A 114 -16.29 0.99 3.83
CA VAL A 114 -16.83 1.74 2.68
C VAL A 114 -17.93 2.72 3.14
N GLY A 115 -18.90 2.25 3.94
CA GLY A 115 -19.96 3.09 4.50
C GLY A 115 -19.40 4.24 5.35
N GLY A 116 -18.43 3.96 6.22
CA GLY A 116 -17.78 4.99 7.03
C GLY A 116 -17.06 6.07 6.19
N ILE A 117 -16.43 5.69 5.08
CA ILE A 117 -15.82 6.66 4.14
C ILE A 117 -16.91 7.47 3.43
N GLN A 118 -17.96 6.81 2.93
CA GLN A 118 -19.06 7.48 2.23
C GLN A 118 -19.82 8.47 3.12
N GLU A 119 -20.19 8.05 4.31
CA GLU A 119 -20.97 8.87 5.27
C GLU A 119 -20.18 10.08 5.77
N ASN A 120 -18.89 9.91 6.02
CA ASN A 120 -18.09 10.93 6.68
C ASN A 120 -17.28 11.82 5.74
N LEU A 121 -16.92 11.34 4.54
CA LEU A 121 -16.11 12.08 3.57
C LEU A 121 -16.85 12.34 2.24
N GLY A 122 -18.06 11.80 2.05
CA GLY A 122 -18.83 11.97 0.83
C GLY A 122 -18.19 11.33 -0.41
N VAL A 123 -17.33 10.31 -0.23
CA VAL A 123 -16.56 9.66 -1.29
C VAL A 123 -16.89 8.18 -1.34
N THR A 124 -17.11 7.65 -2.55
CA THR A 124 -17.14 6.20 -2.80
C THR A 124 -15.74 5.75 -3.16
N PRO A 125 -15.02 5.03 -2.27
CA PRO A 125 -13.64 4.63 -2.53
C PRO A 125 -13.59 3.63 -3.69
N ARG A 126 -12.68 3.84 -4.65
CA ARG A 126 -12.45 2.96 -5.80
C ARG A 126 -11.15 2.17 -5.70
N SER A 127 -10.22 2.63 -4.87
CA SER A 127 -8.95 1.95 -4.58
C SER A 127 -8.92 1.38 -3.17
N PHE A 128 -8.17 0.29 -3.03
CA PHE A 128 -8.10 -0.48 -1.80
C PHE A 128 -6.66 -0.92 -1.51
N ARG A 129 -6.34 -1.07 -0.24
CA ARG A 129 -5.17 -1.81 0.25
C ARG A 129 -5.52 -2.54 1.53
N MET A 130 -5.15 -3.80 1.60
CA MET A 130 -5.31 -4.59 2.82
C MET A 130 -4.20 -4.28 3.83
N GLY A 131 -4.57 -4.10 5.07
CA GLY A 131 -3.62 -3.94 6.17
C GLY A 131 -2.60 -5.08 6.20
N ARG A 132 -1.34 -4.74 6.49
CA ARG A 132 -0.21 -5.67 6.52
C ARG A 132 0.06 -6.37 5.18
N PHE A 133 -0.52 -5.86 4.08
CA PHE A 133 -0.42 -6.48 2.75
C PHE A 133 -0.90 -7.95 2.76
N ASP A 134 -1.98 -8.22 3.51
CA ASP A 134 -2.53 -9.56 3.65
C ASP A 134 -3.46 -9.90 2.46
N TRP A 135 -2.85 -10.07 1.31
CA TRP A 135 -3.52 -10.42 0.07
C TRP A 135 -3.92 -11.89 0.03
N GLY A 136 -5.13 -12.18 -0.49
CA GLY A 136 -5.59 -13.56 -0.64
C GLY A 136 -6.85 -13.69 -1.50
N PRO A 137 -7.15 -14.89 -2.03
CA PRO A 137 -8.29 -15.12 -2.94
C PRO A 137 -9.65 -14.73 -2.35
N ARG A 138 -9.85 -14.95 -1.04
CA ARG A 138 -11.10 -14.62 -0.35
C ARG A 138 -11.35 -13.12 -0.37
N LEU A 139 -10.34 -12.33 -0.02
CA LEU A 139 -10.42 -10.88 -0.08
C LEU A 139 -10.71 -10.40 -1.50
N LEU A 140 -9.94 -10.89 -2.48
CA LEU A 140 -10.08 -10.52 -3.88
C LEU A 140 -11.49 -10.75 -4.43
N SER A 141 -12.18 -11.82 -4.01
CA SER A 141 -13.54 -12.09 -4.47
C SER A 141 -14.55 -11.03 -3.99
N LEU A 142 -14.29 -10.39 -2.85
CA LEU A 142 -15.18 -9.39 -2.26
C LEU A 142 -14.94 -7.98 -2.80
N LEU A 143 -13.72 -7.63 -3.23
CA LEU A 143 -13.39 -6.27 -3.63
C LEU A 143 -14.26 -5.72 -4.77
N PRO A 144 -14.48 -6.44 -5.89
CA PRO A 144 -15.36 -5.96 -6.95
C PRO A 144 -16.81 -5.82 -6.52
N GLU A 145 -17.29 -6.70 -5.61
CA GLU A 145 -18.64 -6.63 -5.06
C GLU A 145 -18.86 -5.38 -4.21
N MET A 146 -17.80 -4.88 -3.56
CA MET A 146 -17.80 -3.63 -2.79
C MET A 146 -17.58 -2.39 -3.67
N GLY A 147 -17.42 -2.55 -4.99
CA GLY A 147 -17.24 -1.45 -5.93
C GLY A 147 -15.78 -1.05 -6.17
N PHE A 148 -14.81 -1.71 -5.56
CA PHE A 148 -13.40 -1.42 -5.80
C PHE A 148 -12.97 -1.77 -7.23
N LYS A 149 -12.13 -0.94 -7.79
CA LYS A 149 -11.57 -1.08 -9.15
C LYS A 149 -10.08 -1.38 -9.11
N VAL A 150 -9.37 -0.92 -8.08
CA VAL A 150 -7.93 -1.10 -7.92
C VAL A 150 -7.63 -1.64 -6.54
N ASP A 151 -6.86 -2.73 -6.49
CA ASP A 151 -6.18 -3.21 -5.27
C ASP A 151 -4.70 -2.85 -5.35
N SER A 152 -4.09 -2.54 -4.23
CA SER A 152 -2.65 -2.26 -4.11
C SER A 152 -2.06 -3.00 -2.91
N SER A 153 -2.47 -4.24 -2.72
CA SER A 153 -2.03 -5.07 -1.58
C SER A 153 -0.81 -5.94 -1.87
N MET A 154 -0.37 -6.02 -3.14
CA MET A 154 0.80 -6.84 -3.48
C MET A 154 2.12 -6.10 -3.27
N VAL A 155 3.07 -6.78 -2.64
CA VAL A 155 4.47 -6.36 -2.49
C VAL A 155 5.35 -7.37 -3.20
N PRO A 156 5.77 -7.14 -4.45
CA PRO A 156 6.58 -8.09 -5.20
C PRO A 156 7.85 -8.49 -4.45
N LEU A 157 8.35 -9.68 -4.76
CA LEU A 157 9.57 -10.25 -4.18
C LEU A 157 9.49 -10.56 -2.67
N THR A 158 8.30 -10.49 -2.08
CA THR A 158 8.10 -10.81 -0.67
C THR A 158 7.35 -12.13 -0.48
N GLN A 159 7.66 -12.80 0.59
CA GLN A 159 6.91 -13.91 1.14
C GLN A 159 6.97 -13.86 2.65
N LYS A 160 5.83 -14.05 3.32
CA LYS A 160 5.77 -14.27 4.76
C LYS A 160 5.63 -15.77 5.02
N VAL A 161 6.38 -16.30 5.97
CA VAL A 161 6.24 -17.70 6.39
C VAL A 161 4.81 -17.91 6.89
N GLY A 162 4.12 -18.91 6.33
CA GLY A 162 2.69 -19.16 6.59
C GLY A 162 1.76 -18.02 6.17
N GLY A 163 2.24 -17.05 5.39
CA GLY A 163 1.53 -15.83 5.01
C GLY A 163 1.33 -15.66 3.50
N PRO A 164 0.95 -14.45 3.06
CA PRO A 164 0.81 -14.15 1.65
C PRO A 164 2.10 -14.37 0.87
N GLN A 165 1.96 -14.89 -0.35
CA GLN A 165 3.06 -15.16 -1.25
C GLN A 165 3.00 -14.22 -2.46
N HIS A 166 3.85 -13.19 -2.46
CA HIS A 166 3.96 -12.21 -3.54
C HIS A 166 5.30 -12.32 -4.30
N PHE A 167 6.05 -13.38 -4.07
CA PHE A 167 7.45 -13.49 -4.49
C PHE A 167 7.67 -13.38 -6.00
N LEU A 168 6.76 -13.93 -6.79
CA LEU A 168 6.80 -13.85 -8.26
C LEU A 168 5.80 -12.84 -8.84
N ALA A 169 5.17 -12.02 -7.99
CA ALA A 169 4.24 -11.00 -8.46
C ALA A 169 4.94 -10.00 -9.41
N PRO A 170 4.25 -9.54 -10.47
CA PRO A 170 4.75 -8.45 -11.30
C PRO A 170 4.99 -7.18 -10.49
N ALA A 171 5.91 -6.32 -10.96
CA ALA A 171 6.14 -5.01 -10.36
C ALA A 171 5.40 -3.87 -11.06
N ASP A 172 4.75 -4.14 -12.19
CA ASP A 172 3.91 -3.20 -12.95
C ASP A 172 2.44 -3.58 -12.77
N PRO A 173 1.49 -2.64 -12.81
CA PRO A 173 0.07 -2.95 -12.66
C PRO A 173 -0.44 -3.92 -13.74
N PHE A 174 -1.39 -4.77 -13.35
CA PHE A 174 -2.01 -5.76 -14.23
C PHE A 174 -3.47 -6.01 -13.87
N ARG A 175 -4.25 -6.52 -14.82
CA ARG A 175 -5.66 -6.85 -14.62
C ARG A 175 -5.80 -8.27 -14.06
N LEU A 176 -6.63 -8.38 -13.01
CA LEU A 176 -7.01 -9.64 -12.40
C LEU A 176 -8.45 -9.99 -12.77
N GLN A 177 -8.64 -11.18 -13.36
CA GLN A 177 -9.96 -11.78 -13.47
C GLN A 177 -10.31 -12.44 -12.14
N VAL A 178 -11.29 -11.88 -11.45
CA VAL A 178 -11.74 -12.43 -10.17
C VAL A 178 -12.71 -13.57 -10.42
N ARG A 179 -12.41 -14.74 -9.90
CA ARG A 179 -13.23 -15.95 -10.09
C ARG A 179 -14.63 -15.73 -9.52
N GLY A 180 -15.66 -16.02 -10.32
CA GLY A 180 -17.06 -15.84 -9.92
C GLY A 180 -17.59 -14.41 -10.12
N HIS A 181 -16.78 -13.47 -10.62
CA HIS A 181 -17.21 -12.13 -10.96
C HIS A 181 -17.16 -11.94 -12.48
N SER A 182 -18.35 -11.75 -13.10
CA SER A 182 -18.48 -11.53 -14.55
C SER A 182 -18.33 -10.06 -14.97
N GLY A 183 -18.10 -9.15 -14.03
CA GLY A 183 -17.91 -7.74 -14.28
C GLY A 183 -16.51 -7.38 -14.77
N SER A 184 -16.23 -6.07 -14.77
CA SER A 184 -14.92 -5.56 -15.17
C SER A 184 -13.82 -6.09 -14.25
N PRO A 185 -12.63 -6.40 -14.80
CA PRO A 185 -11.51 -6.93 -14.03
C PRO A 185 -11.05 -5.95 -12.95
N LEU A 186 -10.60 -6.48 -11.83
CA LEU A 186 -9.87 -5.70 -10.82
C LEU A 186 -8.47 -5.39 -11.34
N VAL A 187 -7.95 -4.20 -11.10
CA VAL A 187 -6.55 -3.86 -11.37
C VAL A 187 -5.75 -4.08 -10.08
N GLU A 188 -4.75 -4.93 -10.13
CA GLU A 188 -3.72 -4.95 -9.09
C GLU A 188 -2.65 -3.93 -9.44
N ALA A 189 -2.34 -3.05 -8.50
CA ALA A 189 -1.28 -2.04 -8.58
C ALA A 189 -0.20 -2.31 -7.53
N PRO A 190 0.73 -3.25 -7.79
CA PRO A 190 1.74 -3.65 -6.83
C PRO A 190 2.65 -2.49 -6.44
N LEU A 191 3.23 -2.57 -5.25
CA LEU A 191 4.30 -1.66 -4.86
C LEU A 191 5.53 -1.91 -5.75
N THR A 192 6.25 -0.84 -6.12
CA THR A 192 7.41 -1.03 -7.01
C THR A 192 8.61 -1.56 -6.24
N MET A 193 8.83 -2.85 -6.36
CA MET A 193 10.04 -3.56 -5.99
C MET A 193 10.50 -4.43 -7.15
N VAL A 194 11.79 -4.37 -7.47
CA VAL A 194 12.38 -5.08 -8.60
C VAL A 194 13.64 -5.84 -8.17
N PRO A 195 13.91 -7.03 -8.74
CA PRO A 195 15.15 -7.73 -8.45
C PRO A 195 16.33 -6.98 -9.09
N VAL A 196 17.48 -6.96 -8.43
CA VAL A 196 18.69 -6.40 -9.01
C VAL A 196 19.06 -7.17 -10.28
N PHE A 197 18.99 -8.50 -10.24
CA PHE A 197 19.20 -9.37 -11.41
C PHE A 197 17.89 -10.03 -11.82
N ALA A 198 17.43 -9.80 -13.04
CA ALA A 198 16.08 -10.15 -13.51
C ALA A 198 15.70 -11.63 -13.35
N GLY A 199 16.62 -12.57 -13.57
CA GLY A 199 16.34 -14.02 -13.50
C GLY A 199 16.33 -14.61 -12.09
N THR A 200 16.89 -13.90 -11.10
CA THR A 200 17.11 -14.46 -9.77
C THR A 200 15.84 -14.86 -9.01
N PRO A 201 14.70 -14.15 -9.08
CA PRO A 201 13.50 -14.58 -8.35
C PRO A 201 13.01 -15.95 -8.80
N ARG A 202 12.93 -16.20 -10.10
CA ARG A 202 12.49 -17.49 -10.64
C ARG A 202 13.44 -18.63 -10.28
N LEU A 203 14.75 -18.38 -10.34
CA LEU A 203 15.76 -19.37 -9.96
C LEU A 203 15.62 -19.71 -8.47
N ILE A 204 15.59 -18.69 -7.60
CA ILE A 204 15.47 -18.90 -6.16
C ILE A 204 14.14 -19.58 -5.81
N TYR A 205 13.04 -19.22 -6.46
CA TYR A 205 11.74 -19.84 -6.25
C TYR A 205 11.80 -21.35 -6.55
N ARG A 206 12.41 -21.75 -7.66
CA ARG A 206 12.58 -23.17 -8.05
C ARG A 206 13.46 -23.92 -7.07
N LEU A 207 14.63 -23.39 -6.75
CA LEU A 207 15.58 -24.05 -5.85
C LEU A 207 15.03 -24.16 -4.42
N SER A 208 14.41 -23.11 -3.92
CA SER A 208 13.84 -23.10 -2.58
C SER A 208 12.56 -23.95 -2.46
N GLY A 209 11.84 -24.19 -3.56
CA GLY A 209 10.68 -25.08 -3.58
C GLY A 209 11.01 -26.56 -3.39
N ALA A 210 12.25 -26.97 -3.59
CA ALA A 210 12.74 -28.32 -3.34
C ALA A 210 13.19 -28.57 -1.89
N LEU A 211 13.19 -27.52 -1.03
CA LEU A 211 13.63 -27.64 0.34
C LEU A 211 12.50 -28.14 1.26
N PRO A 212 12.82 -28.96 2.28
CA PRO A 212 11.82 -29.48 3.21
C PRO A 212 11.28 -28.40 4.15
N GLY A 213 10.02 -28.55 4.59
CA GLY A 213 9.37 -27.63 5.55
C GLY A 213 9.38 -26.18 5.10
N ASP A 214 9.53 -25.26 6.03
CA ASP A 214 9.44 -23.81 5.79
C ASP A 214 10.76 -23.17 5.30
N TRP A 215 11.83 -23.94 5.09
CA TRP A 215 13.13 -23.41 4.65
C TRP A 215 13.03 -22.63 3.33
N GLY A 216 12.22 -23.13 2.40
CA GLY A 216 12.02 -22.44 1.13
C GLY A 216 11.35 -21.09 1.31
N GLU A 217 10.35 -20.98 2.18
CA GLU A 217 9.69 -19.72 2.52
C GLU A 217 10.63 -18.76 3.26
N LEU A 218 11.43 -19.29 4.19
CA LEU A 218 12.41 -18.50 4.92
C LEU A 218 13.44 -17.86 3.98
N ILE A 219 13.96 -18.61 3.01
CA ILE A 219 14.90 -18.08 1.99
C ILE A 219 14.22 -16.96 1.17
N ARG A 220 13.01 -17.21 0.67
CA ARG A 220 12.28 -16.22 -0.10
C ARG A 220 11.94 -14.96 0.71
N SER A 221 11.65 -15.11 2.01
CA SER A 221 11.39 -13.97 2.90
C SER A 221 12.61 -13.05 3.08
N ARG A 222 13.83 -13.56 2.88
CA ARG A 222 15.07 -12.77 2.99
C ARG A 222 15.49 -12.08 1.70
N PHE A 223 14.93 -12.51 0.56
CA PHE A 223 15.29 -11.98 -0.75
C PHE A 223 15.19 -10.45 -0.88
N PRO A 224 14.15 -9.76 -0.38
CA PRO A 224 14.01 -8.32 -0.53
C PRO A 224 15.16 -7.51 0.09
N TYR A 225 15.78 -8.03 1.13
CA TYR A 225 16.84 -7.35 1.87
C TYR A 225 18.21 -7.42 1.18
N VAL A 226 18.41 -8.39 0.27
CA VAL A 226 19.72 -8.68 -0.32
C VAL A 226 19.75 -8.43 -1.82
N LEU A 227 18.68 -8.84 -2.53
CA LEU A 227 18.67 -8.90 -4.00
C LEU A 227 17.56 -8.07 -4.66
N ALA A 228 16.87 -7.22 -3.90
CA ALA A 228 15.86 -6.32 -4.44
C ALA A 228 16.20 -4.85 -4.24
N ALA A 229 15.64 -4.02 -5.10
CA ALA A 229 15.60 -2.57 -4.97
C ALA A 229 14.14 -2.12 -5.06
N GLY A 230 13.76 -1.11 -4.28
CA GLY A 230 12.40 -0.58 -4.24
C GLY A 230 12.39 0.93 -4.11
N ILE A 231 11.23 1.55 -4.39
CA ILE A 231 11.09 3.01 -4.30
C ILE A 231 10.40 3.46 -3.00
N HIS A 232 10.30 2.58 -2.01
CA HIS A 232 9.67 2.88 -0.72
C HIS A 232 10.65 3.63 0.19
N PRO A 233 10.37 4.90 0.54
CA PRO A 233 11.36 5.78 1.13
C PRO A 233 11.76 5.38 2.57
N VAL A 234 10.94 4.58 3.25
CA VAL A 234 11.27 4.08 4.58
C VAL A 234 12.13 2.81 4.52
N TRP A 235 11.85 1.92 3.58
CA TRP A 235 12.54 0.64 3.47
C TRP A 235 13.89 0.73 2.74
N TYR A 236 14.03 1.70 1.81
CA TYR A 236 15.18 1.78 0.93
C TYR A 236 15.91 3.13 1.01
N PRO A 237 17.24 3.13 0.95
CA PRO A 237 18.03 4.36 0.80
C PRO A 237 17.84 4.95 -0.60
N LEU A 238 18.08 6.25 -0.75
CA LEU A 238 17.89 6.98 -2.01
C LEU A 238 18.61 6.35 -3.23
N PRO A 239 19.85 5.84 -3.12
CA PRO A 239 20.49 5.14 -4.24
C PRO A 239 19.74 3.90 -4.71
N SER A 240 19.20 3.11 -3.78
CA SER A 240 18.37 1.94 -4.11
C SER A 240 17.06 2.34 -4.78
N MET A 241 16.41 3.40 -4.32
CA MET A 241 15.19 3.93 -4.96
C MET A 241 15.47 4.35 -6.41
N ARG A 242 16.58 5.04 -6.66
CA ARG A 242 17.01 5.43 -8.00
C ARG A 242 17.35 4.21 -8.88
N LEU A 243 18.00 3.20 -8.31
CA LEU A 243 18.30 1.95 -9.01
C LEU A 243 17.02 1.23 -9.40
N ALA A 244 16.06 1.09 -8.47
CA ALA A 244 14.78 0.44 -8.72
C ALA A 244 14.04 1.10 -9.89
N ALA A 245 13.90 2.42 -9.87
CA ALA A 245 13.24 3.16 -10.96
C ALA A 245 13.95 3.00 -12.31
N ARG A 246 15.29 3.00 -12.33
CA ARG A 246 16.06 2.75 -13.57
C ARG A 246 15.86 1.33 -14.10
N LEU A 247 15.96 0.33 -13.22
CA LEU A 247 15.78 -1.08 -13.60
C LEU A 247 14.37 -1.35 -14.09
N HIS A 248 13.37 -0.81 -13.40
CA HIS A 248 11.97 -0.94 -13.77
C HIS A 248 11.73 -0.37 -15.17
N ARG A 249 12.13 0.89 -15.41
CA ARG A 249 12.02 1.53 -16.73
C ARG A 249 12.73 0.75 -17.83
N ARG A 250 13.98 0.32 -17.61
CA ARG A 250 14.75 -0.45 -18.58
C ARG A 250 14.14 -1.81 -18.94
N ARG A 251 13.30 -2.35 -18.05
CA ARG A 251 12.59 -3.62 -18.25
C ARG A 251 11.17 -3.44 -18.80
N GLY A 252 10.83 -2.24 -19.28
CA GLY A 252 9.54 -1.94 -19.88
C GLY A 252 8.45 -1.55 -18.87
N GLY A 253 8.80 -1.39 -17.60
CA GLY A 253 7.85 -0.94 -16.57
C GLY A 253 7.32 0.47 -16.87
N ARG A 254 6.02 0.65 -16.67
CA ARG A 254 5.28 1.86 -17.04
C ARG A 254 4.84 2.69 -15.84
N VAL A 255 4.65 2.04 -14.68
CA VAL A 255 4.13 2.65 -13.48
C VAL A 255 5.08 2.41 -12.30
N LEU A 256 5.40 3.48 -11.60
CA LEU A 256 6.06 3.43 -10.30
C LEU A 256 4.99 3.63 -9.21
N ASN A 257 4.92 2.75 -8.23
CA ASN A 257 4.04 2.87 -7.07
C ASN A 257 4.89 2.97 -5.79
N MET A 258 4.96 4.19 -5.24
CA MET A 258 5.63 4.52 -3.98
C MET A 258 4.60 4.49 -2.85
N PHE A 259 4.99 3.95 -1.70
CA PHE A 259 4.13 3.97 -0.52
C PHE A 259 4.91 4.27 0.77
N PHE A 260 4.20 4.81 1.74
CA PHE A 260 4.60 4.95 3.15
C PHE A 260 3.36 5.25 4.01
N HIS A 261 3.54 5.35 5.35
CA HIS A 261 2.42 5.52 6.29
C HIS A 261 2.36 6.95 6.83
N SER A 262 1.17 7.40 7.23
CA SER A 262 0.98 8.71 7.89
C SER A 262 1.73 8.80 9.23
N SER A 263 1.84 7.69 9.95
CA SER A 263 2.59 7.57 11.21
C SER A 263 4.10 7.84 11.04
N GLU A 264 4.67 7.59 9.86
CA GLU A 264 6.08 7.86 9.55
C GLU A 264 6.39 9.36 9.36
N LEU A 265 5.35 10.18 9.27
CA LEU A 265 5.46 11.65 9.23
C LEU A 265 5.37 12.29 10.60
N ALA A 266 5.05 11.52 11.63
CA ALA A 266 4.92 11.97 13.01
C ALA A 266 6.17 11.62 13.82
N VAL A 267 6.61 12.57 14.67
CA VAL A 267 7.68 12.29 15.65
C VAL A 267 7.19 11.25 16.64
N GLY A 268 7.96 10.17 16.81
CA GLY A 268 7.59 9.05 17.66
C GLY A 268 6.49 8.13 17.09
N GLY A 269 5.97 8.41 15.89
CA GLY A 269 4.92 7.60 15.26
C GLY A 269 5.39 6.19 14.89
N THR A 270 6.67 6.02 14.65
CA THR A 270 7.32 4.71 14.48
C THR A 270 8.71 4.69 15.12
N PRO A 271 9.30 3.52 15.45
CA PRO A 271 10.64 3.46 16.01
C PRO A 271 11.74 4.08 15.14
N GLN A 272 11.55 4.13 13.82
CA GLN A 272 12.50 4.72 12.88
C GLN A 272 12.51 6.25 12.90
N PHE A 273 11.46 6.89 13.41
CA PHE A 273 11.28 8.35 13.42
C PHE A 273 11.09 8.91 14.83
N PRO A 274 12.08 8.73 15.72
CA PRO A 274 11.97 9.12 17.14
C PRO A 274 12.04 10.63 17.37
N ASN A 275 12.44 11.44 16.36
CA ASN A 275 12.63 12.88 16.49
C ASN A 275 12.41 13.60 15.16
N GLU A 276 12.28 14.93 15.24
CA GLU A 276 12.04 15.80 14.07
C GLU A 276 13.10 15.66 12.98
N ALA A 277 14.36 15.48 13.35
CA ALA A 277 15.46 15.32 12.38
C ALA A 277 15.31 14.04 11.54
N ALA A 278 14.79 12.96 12.13
CA ALA A 278 14.52 11.73 11.40
C ALA A 278 13.39 11.88 10.38
N VAL A 279 12.30 12.54 10.78
CA VAL A 279 11.17 12.88 9.89
C VAL A 279 11.62 13.81 8.76
N ALA A 280 12.40 14.87 9.09
CA ALA A 280 12.93 15.78 8.09
C ALA A 280 13.83 15.09 7.06
N ARG A 281 14.64 14.10 7.48
CA ARG A 281 15.44 13.28 6.55
C ARG A 281 14.57 12.44 5.61
N LEU A 282 13.45 11.89 6.08
CA LEU A 282 12.50 11.18 5.22
C LEU A 282 11.92 12.10 4.16
N ILE A 283 11.43 13.27 4.56
CA ILE A 283 10.85 14.27 3.66
C ILE A 283 11.89 14.75 2.62
N ALA A 284 13.10 15.04 3.06
CA ALA A 284 14.21 15.41 2.18
C ALA A 284 14.55 14.28 1.18
N LYS A 285 14.52 13.01 1.61
CA LYS A 285 14.73 11.85 0.75
C LYS A 285 13.66 11.73 -0.32
N ILE A 286 12.38 11.88 0.06
CA ILE A 286 11.25 11.85 -0.89
C ILE A 286 11.44 12.97 -1.92
N ARG A 287 11.67 14.21 -1.49
CA ARG A 287 11.88 15.36 -2.38
C ARG A 287 13.07 15.13 -3.32
N ALA A 288 14.20 14.66 -2.81
CA ALA A 288 15.39 14.37 -3.61
C ALA A 288 15.17 13.25 -4.65
N PHE A 289 14.35 12.27 -4.33
CA PHE A 289 13.94 11.24 -5.28
C PHE A 289 13.04 11.82 -6.38
N LEU A 290 12.06 12.63 -6.06
CA LEU A 290 11.14 13.23 -7.03
C LEU A 290 11.86 14.21 -7.97
N ILE A 291 12.76 15.06 -7.46
CA ILE A 291 13.62 15.93 -8.27
C ILE A 291 14.43 15.10 -9.27
N TRP A 292 15.12 14.07 -8.77
CA TRP A 292 15.90 13.19 -9.60
C TRP A 292 15.03 12.45 -10.63
N LEU A 293 13.86 11.96 -10.24
CA LEU A 293 12.98 11.23 -11.15
C LEU A 293 12.53 12.11 -12.33
N ARG A 294 12.15 13.36 -12.07
CA ARG A 294 11.81 14.35 -13.11
C ARG A 294 12.99 14.67 -14.03
N SER A 295 14.21 14.70 -13.52
CA SER A 295 15.41 14.96 -14.34
C SER A 295 15.75 13.80 -15.29
N THR A 296 15.19 12.60 -15.10
CA THR A 296 15.44 11.42 -15.92
C THR A 296 14.46 11.26 -17.10
N GLY A 297 13.51 12.16 -17.27
CA GLY A 297 12.53 12.18 -18.36
C GLY A 297 11.12 12.49 -17.87
N PRO A 298 10.12 12.51 -18.77
CA PRO A 298 8.75 12.86 -18.42
C PRO A 298 8.14 11.86 -17.44
N VAL A 299 7.56 12.41 -16.36
CA VAL A 299 6.84 11.67 -15.33
C VAL A 299 5.50 12.37 -15.08
N GLN A 300 4.43 11.59 -15.13
CA GLN A 300 3.08 12.02 -14.80
C GLN A 300 2.68 11.42 -13.45
N GLY A 301 2.32 12.27 -12.47
CA GLY A 301 1.65 11.80 -11.24
C GLY A 301 0.23 11.36 -11.56
N VAL A 302 -0.18 10.23 -11.00
CA VAL A 302 -1.54 9.69 -11.14
C VAL A 302 -1.97 9.09 -9.80
N THR A 303 -3.29 9.02 -9.58
CA THR A 303 -3.87 8.30 -8.45
C THR A 303 -3.99 6.79 -8.76
N LEU A 304 -4.31 5.99 -7.74
CA LEU A 304 -4.55 4.55 -7.94
C LEU A 304 -5.78 4.31 -8.84
N SER A 305 -6.87 5.05 -8.63
CA SER A 305 -8.08 4.88 -9.44
C SER A 305 -7.87 5.20 -10.92
N GLU A 306 -7.01 6.16 -11.24
CA GLU A 306 -6.69 6.52 -12.62
C GLU A 306 -5.96 5.38 -13.36
N LEU A 307 -5.32 4.45 -12.66
CA LEU A 307 -4.72 3.28 -13.29
C LEU A 307 -5.75 2.33 -13.92
N TYR A 308 -6.99 2.33 -13.39
CA TYR A 308 -8.06 1.49 -13.93
C TYR A 308 -8.40 1.84 -15.37
N GLU A 309 -8.32 3.12 -15.73
CA GLU A 309 -8.61 3.64 -17.05
C GLU A 309 -7.43 3.51 -18.04
N MET A 310 -6.28 3.00 -17.58
CA MET A 310 -5.12 2.84 -18.46
C MET A 310 -5.31 1.72 -19.46
N GLU A 311 -5.08 2.02 -20.74
CA GLU A 311 -5.01 1.02 -21.80
C GLU A 311 -3.78 0.11 -21.62
N GLY A 312 -3.92 -1.14 -22.05
CA GLY A 312 -2.80 -2.10 -22.11
C GLY A 312 -2.34 -2.64 -20.76
N LEU A 313 -3.16 -2.57 -19.70
CA LEU A 313 -2.98 -3.42 -18.53
C LEU A 313 -3.49 -4.83 -18.87
N SER A 314 -2.60 -5.76 -19.05
CA SER A 314 -2.89 -7.16 -19.39
C SER A 314 -2.91 -8.07 -18.17
#